data_b9f71d9e56bc5c183483c91f4978007f
#
_entry.id   b9f71d9e56bc5c183483c91f4978007f
#
_cell.length_a   1.000
_cell.length_b   1.000
_cell.length_c   1.000
_cell.angle_alpha   90.00
_cell.angle_beta   90.00
_cell.angle_gamma   90.00
#
_symmetry.space_group_name_H-M   'P 1'
#
loop_
_entity.id
_entity.type
_entity.pdbx_description
1 polymer ?
#
loop_
_entity_poly.entity_id
_entity_poly.type
_entity_poly.pdbx_seq_one_letter_code
_entity_poly.pdbx_strand_id
1 'polypeptide(L)'
;MFEGKTAIITGAARGIGQAIAVDLAAKGASIVICDLQKEWLEETADAVQKIGRKVTCRELDVTNHDAAQSTFQEIASETGSIDILVNNAGITRDGLLMRMSEADWDAVLAVNLKGTFNCTKAVTRTMMKQRSGAIVNIASIIGLMGNAGQANYGASKAGVIAFTKSAAKEFASRNIRVNAVAPGFITSKMTDALTEDVRDRMLDAIPLKRFGKPENVASVVSFLASDQAEYITGEVVNISGGMVM
;
A
#
# COMPACT_ATOMS: atom_id res chain seq x y z
N MET A 1 -8.11 -16.37 -9.48
CA MET A 1 -7.18 -15.31 -9.97
C MET A 1 -5.80 -15.51 -9.35
N PHE A 2 -5.71 -15.72 -8.00
CA PHE A 2 -4.44 -15.83 -7.27
C PHE A 2 -4.22 -17.18 -6.60
N GLU A 3 -4.83 -18.25 -7.10
CA GLU A 3 -4.64 -19.58 -6.52
C GLU A 3 -3.16 -19.98 -6.57
N GLY A 4 -2.63 -20.46 -5.44
CA GLY A 4 -1.22 -20.80 -5.29
C GLY A 4 -0.26 -19.60 -5.17
N LYS A 5 -0.77 -18.36 -5.15
CA LYS A 5 0.04 -17.15 -5.00
C LYS A 5 0.11 -16.69 -3.54
N THR A 6 1.27 -16.17 -3.14
CA THR A 6 1.50 -15.57 -1.82
C THR A 6 1.55 -14.06 -1.95
N ALA A 7 0.69 -13.36 -1.19
CA ALA A 7 0.63 -11.91 -1.14
C ALA A 7 1.03 -11.38 0.25
N ILE A 8 1.96 -10.42 0.28
CA ILE A 8 2.37 -9.71 1.49
C ILE A 8 1.76 -8.30 1.45
N ILE A 9 1.08 -7.90 2.54
CA ILE A 9 0.50 -6.56 2.69
C ILE A 9 1.05 -5.92 3.96
N THR A 10 1.70 -4.76 3.84
CA THR A 10 2.17 -3.98 5.00
C THR A 10 1.13 -2.97 5.46
N GLY A 11 1.08 -2.66 6.77
CA GLY A 11 0.07 -1.76 7.33
C GLY A 11 -1.34 -2.32 7.17
N ALA A 12 -1.51 -3.63 7.41
CA ALA A 12 -2.72 -4.37 7.08
C ALA A 12 -3.71 -4.50 8.25
N ALA A 13 -3.48 -3.84 9.36
CA ALA A 13 -4.34 -3.93 10.54
C ALA A 13 -5.78 -3.41 10.31
N ARG A 14 -5.95 -2.45 9.41
CA ARG A 14 -7.24 -1.78 9.16
C ARG A 14 -7.30 -1.04 7.82
N GLY A 15 -8.48 -0.53 7.49
CA GLY A 15 -8.68 0.39 6.38
C GLY A 15 -8.30 -0.20 5.01
N ILE A 16 -7.51 0.53 4.23
CA ILE A 16 -7.11 0.12 2.87
C ILE A 16 -6.34 -1.20 2.90
N GLY A 17 -5.37 -1.35 3.82
CA GLY A 17 -4.57 -2.58 3.91
C GLY A 17 -5.39 -3.81 4.27
N GLN A 18 -6.35 -3.69 5.20
CA GLN A 18 -7.31 -4.75 5.54
C GLN A 18 -8.17 -5.12 4.32
N ALA A 19 -8.75 -4.12 3.64
CA ALA A 19 -9.59 -4.36 2.47
C ALA A 19 -8.82 -5.06 1.33
N ILE A 20 -7.55 -4.69 1.12
CA ILE A 20 -6.67 -5.33 0.14
C ILE A 20 -6.41 -6.80 0.52
N ALA A 21 -6.11 -7.07 1.80
CA ALA A 21 -5.88 -8.44 2.27
C ALA A 21 -7.11 -9.32 2.06
N VAL A 22 -8.29 -8.82 2.39
CA VAL A 22 -9.58 -9.52 2.21
C VAL A 22 -9.89 -9.75 0.72
N ASP A 23 -9.68 -8.75 -0.14
CA ASP A 23 -9.98 -8.86 -1.57
C ASP A 23 -9.03 -9.84 -2.30
N LEU A 24 -7.73 -9.79 -1.97
CA LEU A 24 -6.76 -10.77 -2.51
C LEU A 24 -7.05 -12.19 -2.02
N ALA A 25 -7.44 -12.35 -0.74
CA ALA A 25 -7.86 -13.62 -0.18
C ALA A 25 -9.08 -14.19 -0.91
N ALA A 26 -10.13 -13.39 -1.09
CA ALA A 26 -11.34 -13.78 -1.81
C ALA A 26 -11.05 -14.22 -3.26
N LYS A 27 -9.99 -13.69 -3.87
CA LYS A 27 -9.53 -14.04 -5.21
C LYS A 27 -8.52 -15.20 -5.25
N GLY A 28 -8.22 -15.83 -4.10
CA GLY A 28 -7.48 -17.10 -4.04
C GLY A 28 -6.08 -17.02 -3.46
N ALA A 29 -5.56 -15.84 -3.10
CA ALA A 29 -4.21 -15.72 -2.55
C ALA A 29 -4.09 -16.29 -1.13
N SER A 30 -2.91 -16.83 -0.80
CA SER A 30 -2.43 -16.98 0.58
C SER A 30 -1.91 -15.64 1.06
N ILE A 31 -2.33 -15.22 2.27
CA ILE A 31 -2.12 -13.86 2.74
C ILE A 31 -1.10 -13.84 3.87
N VAL A 32 -0.13 -12.93 3.76
CA VAL A 32 0.75 -12.52 4.86
C VAL A 32 0.48 -11.05 5.15
N ILE A 33 0.05 -10.76 6.35
CA ILE A 33 -0.24 -9.41 6.82
C ILE A 33 0.81 -8.96 7.82
N CYS A 34 1.29 -7.73 7.65
CA CYS A 34 2.33 -7.14 8.50
C CYS A 34 1.85 -5.80 9.08
N ASP A 35 2.12 -5.58 10.36
CA ASP A 35 1.95 -4.28 11.04
C ASP A 35 2.94 -4.18 12.21
N LEU A 36 3.03 -2.99 12.86
CA LEU A 36 3.93 -2.74 14.00
C LEU A 36 3.66 -3.64 15.20
N GLN A 37 2.43 -4.05 15.42
CA GLN A 37 2.02 -4.93 16.53
C GLN A 37 1.17 -6.05 15.95
N LYS A 38 1.51 -7.26 16.33
CA LYS A 38 0.82 -8.46 15.83
C LYS A 38 -0.65 -8.51 16.24
N GLU A 39 -0.97 -8.01 17.42
CA GLU A 39 -2.33 -7.96 17.98
C GLU A 39 -3.26 -7.11 17.13
N TRP A 40 -2.77 -6.07 16.48
CA TRP A 40 -3.57 -5.22 15.60
C TRP A 40 -4.07 -5.95 14.35
N LEU A 41 -3.47 -7.07 14.02
CA LEU A 41 -3.78 -7.86 12.82
C LEU A 41 -4.93 -8.86 13.02
N GLU A 42 -5.44 -9.05 14.24
CA GLU A 42 -6.44 -10.08 14.58
C GLU A 42 -7.72 -9.91 13.76
N GLU A 43 -8.27 -8.68 13.70
CA GLU A 43 -9.50 -8.40 12.95
C GLU A 43 -9.36 -8.76 11.46
N THR A 44 -8.22 -8.41 10.86
CA THR A 44 -7.92 -8.73 9.45
C THR A 44 -7.69 -10.22 9.24
N ALA A 45 -6.99 -10.87 10.17
CA ALA A 45 -6.78 -12.31 10.11
C ALA A 45 -8.10 -13.08 10.18
N ASP A 46 -8.99 -12.71 11.10
CA ASP A 46 -10.33 -13.30 11.23
C ASP A 46 -11.14 -13.12 9.95
N ALA A 47 -11.10 -11.92 9.34
CA ALA A 47 -11.81 -11.65 8.10
C ALA A 47 -11.31 -12.53 6.94
N VAL A 48 -9.99 -12.75 6.83
CA VAL A 48 -9.40 -13.64 5.82
C VAL A 48 -9.72 -15.12 6.11
N GLN A 49 -9.68 -15.54 7.36
CA GLN A 49 -10.02 -16.92 7.75
C GLN A 49 -11.49 -17.25 7.47
N LYS A 50 -12.42 -16.31 7.68
CA LYS A 50 -13.85 -16.46 7.36
C LYS A 50 -14.10 -16.74 5.88
N ILE A 51 -13.20 -16.32 4.99
CA ILE A 51 -13.24 -16.60 3.55
C ILE A 51 -12.67 -18.01 3.25
N GLY A 52 -12.13 -18.70 4.26
CA GLY A 52 -11.50 -20.02 4.11
C GLY A 52 -10.08 -19.98 3.55
N ARG A 53 -9.37 -18.83 3.69
CA ARG A 53 -8.00 -18.67 3.19
C ARG A 53 -6.97 -18.67 4.32
N LYS A 54 -5.77 -19.16 3.98
CA LYS A 54 -4.63 -19.13 4.89
C LYS A 54 -4.15 -17.69 5.08
N VAL A 55 -3.93 -17.29 6.33
CA VAL A 55 -3.34 -16.01 6.70
C VAL A 55 -2.23 -16.21 7.72
N THR A 56 -1.15 -15.45 7.55
CA THR A 56 -0.02 -15.41 8.49
C THR A 56 0.18 -13.96 8.94
N CYS A 57 0.25 -13.74 10.26
CA CYS A 57 0.50 -12.42 10.86
C CYS A 57 1.98 -12.28 11.19
N ARG A 58 2.58 -11.17 10.82
CA ARG A 58 3.97 -10.80 11.14
C ARG A 58 4.03 -9.41 11.77
N GLU A 59 4.73 -9.29 12.88
CA GLU A 59 5.16 -7.99 13.40
C GLU A 59 6.29 -7.46 12.53
N LEU A 60 6.16 -6.22 12.06
CA LEU A 60 7.15 -5.60 11.18
C LEU A 60 7.11 -4.08 11.29
N ASP A 61 8.20 -3.50 11.77
CA ASP A 61 8.51 -2.09 11.55
C ASP A 61 9.19 -1.93 10.18
N VAL A 62 8.47 -1.38 9.21
CA VAL A 62 8.98 -1.16 7.85
C VAL A 62 10.16 -0.18 7.79
N THR A 63 10.37 0.64 8.83
CA THR A 63 11.52 1.56 8.90
C THR A 63 12.83 0.83 9.21
N ASN A 64 12.74 -0.36 9.81
CA ASN A 64 13.89 -1.21 10.13
C ASN A 64 14.24 -2.10 8.92
N HIS A 65 15.35 -1.75 8.26
CA HIS A 65 15.82 -2.46 7.07
C HIS A 65 16.12 -3.94 7.29
N ASP A 66 16.80 -4.25 8.39
CA ASP A 66 17.24 -5.62 8.68
C ASP A 66 16.06 -6.50 9.09
N ALA A 67 15.12 -5.95 9.87
CA ALA A 67 13.88 -6.62 10.20
C ALA A 67 13.05 -6.93 8.94
N ALA A 68 12.91 -6.00 8.01
CA ALA A 68 12.22 -6.26 6.73
C ALA A 68 12.91 -7.38 5.94
N GLN A 69 14.24 -7.35 5.87
CA GLN A 69 15.02 -8.34 5.14
C GLN A 69 14.86 -9.75 5.74
N SER A 70 14.99 -9.89 7.08
CA SER A 70 14.85 -11.19 7.76
C SER A 70 13.41 -11.72 7.66
N THR A 71 12.42 -10.89 7.98
CA THR A 71 11.00 -11.28 7.92
C THR A 71 10.61 -11.80 6.52
N PHE A 72 11.02 -11.12 5.46
CA PHE A 72 10.66 -11.54 4.10
C PHE A 72 11.43 -12.76 3.62
N GLN A 73 12.65 -12.99 4.12
CA GLN A 73 13.37 -14.25 3.91
C GLN A 73 12.68 -15.43 4.60
N GLU A 74 12.20 -15.26 5.82
CA GLU A 74 11.42 -16.26 6.54
C GLU A 74 10.13 -16.59 5.78
N ILE A 75 9.37 -15.55 5.36
CA ILE A 75 8.15 -15.74 4.57
C ILE A 75 8.44 -16.53 3.29
N ALA A 76 9.49 -16.17 2.54
CA ALA A 76 9.87 -16.87 1.32
C ALA A 76 10.23 -18.34 1.58
N SER A 77 10.87 -18.63 2.71
CA SER A 77 11.22 -20.01 3.10
C SER A 77 10.01 -20.84 3.50
N GLU A 78 9.03 -20.23 4.18
CA GLU A 78 7.81 -20.88 4.65
C GLU A 78 6.79 -21.13 3.52
N THR A 79 6.70 -20.19 2.57
CA THR A 79 5.67 -20.22 1.53
C THR A 79 6.19 -20.72 0.18
N GLY A 80 7.49 -20.79 -0.01
CA GLY A 80 8.15 -21.18 -1.25
C GLY A 80 8.21 -20.06 -2.30
N SER A 81 7.32 -19.06 -2.24
CA SER A 81 7.33 -17.91 -3.14
C SER A 81 6.77 -16.65 -2.48
N ILE A 82 7.13 -15.49 -3.04
CA ILE A 82 6.45 -14.21 -2.79
C ILE A 82 6.03 -13.68 -4.17
N ASP A 83 4.75 -13.69 -4.45
CA ASP A 83 4.22 -13.34 -5.77
C ASP A 83 3.75 -11.88 -5.82
N ILE A 84 3.20 -11.37 -4.70
CA ILE A 84 2.63 -10.04 -4.61
C ILE A 84 3.17 -9.34 -3.36
N LEU A 85 3.63 -8.11 -3.52
CA LEU A 85 3.92 -7.21 -2.41
C LEU A 85 3.03 -5.95 -2.53
N VAL A 86 2.31 -5.63 -1.47
CA VAL A 86 1.58 -4.36 -1.34
C VAL A 86 2.22 -3.51 -0.25
N ASN A 87 2.91 -2.46 -0.65
CA ASN A 87 3.46 -1.46 0.25
C ASN A 87 2.36 -0.45 0.63
N ASN A 88 1.64 -0.75 1.71
CA ASN A 88 0.52 0.09 2.18
C ASN A 88 0.85 0.80 3.51
N ALA A 89 1.79 0.32 4.32
CA ALA A 89 2.17 0.99 5.56
C ALA A 89 2.45 2.48 5.34
N GLY A 90 1.85 3.32 6.16
CA GLY A 90 2.00 4.77 6.04
C GLY A 90 1.36 5.53 7.19
N ILE A 91 1.91 6.71 7.45
CA ILE A 91 1.43 7.64 8.49
C ILE A 91 1.31 9.05 7.92
N THR A 92 0.54 9.89 8.59
CA THR A 92 0.52 11.34 8.42
C THR A 92 0.95 12.02 9.73
N ARG A 93 1.60 13.19 9.59
CA ARG A 93 1.91 14.14 10.67
C ARG A 93 1.67 15.52 10.09
N ASP A 94 0.41 15.93 10.06
CA ASP A 94 -0.04 17.14 9.38
C ASP A 94 0.29 18.37 10.23
N GLY A 95 0.77 19.42 9.58
CA GLY A 95 1.12 20.68 10.19
C GLY A 95 1.59 21.69 9.14
N LEU A 96 1.32 22.98 9.37
CA LEU A 96 1.82 24.03 8.47
C LEU A 96 3.35 24.01 8.43
N LEU A 97 3.94 24.19 7.26
CA LEU A 97 5.38 24.06 7.02
C LEU A 97 6.22 24.85 8.03
N MET A 98 5.81 26.07 8.37
CA MET A 98 6.51 26.93 9.34
C MET A 98 6.49 26.37 10.79
N ARG A 99 5.64 25.40 11.10
CA ARG A 99 5.50 24.77 12.43
C ARG A 99 5.84 23.29 12.41
N MET A 100 6.12 22.72 11.24
CA MET A 100 6.45 21.30 11.09
C MET A 100 7.81 21.03 11.74
N SER A 101 7.84 20.07 12.67
CA SER A 101 9.10 19.65 13.28
C SER A 101 9.90 18.74 12.33
N GLU A 102 11.23 18.76 12.46
CA GLU A 102 12.11 17.82 11.77
C GLU A 102 11.73 16.37 12.09
N ALA A 103 11.37 16.08 13.35
CA ALA A 103 10.93 14.75 13.78
C ALA A 103 9.65 14.29 13.06
N ASP A 104 8.66 15.17 12.82
CA ASP A 104 7.46 14.82 12.06
C ASP A 104 7.76 14.59 10.58
N TRP A 105 8.67 15.41 10.03
CA TRP A 105 9.15 15.22 8.66
C TRP A 105 9.84 13.86 8.51
N ASP A 106 10.83 13.57 9.34
CA ASP A 106 11.62 12.35 9.29
C ASP A 106 10.77 11.10 9.52
N ALA A 107 9.86 11.13 10.48
CA ALA A 107 8.97 10.02 10.77
C ALA A 107 8.10 9.66 9.55
N VAL A 108 7.53 10.65 8.85
CA VAL A 108 6.69 10.42 7.68
C VAL A 108 7.53 9.88 6.51
N LEU A 109 8.70 10.43 6.25
CA LEU A 109 9.58 9.90 5.20
C LEU A 109 10.11 8.52 5.53
N ALA A 110 10.46 8.25 6.78
CA ALA A 110 10.95 6.96 7.23
C ALA A 110 9.92 5.86 7.00
N VAL A 111 8.65 6.08 7.39
CA VAL A 111 7.60 5.07 7.22
C VAL A 111 7.17 4.98 5.76
N ASN A 112 6.74 6.09 5.16
CA ASN A 112 6.06 6.06 3.87
C ASN A 112 6.99 5.77 2.70
N LEU A 113 8.19 6.38 2.68
CA LEU A 113 9.11 6.28 1.55
C LEU A 113 10.22 5.24 1.81
N LYS A 114 10.97 5.39 2.90
CA LYS A 114 12.03 4.43 3.23
C LYS A 114 11.45 3.05 3.54
N GLY A 115 10.30 2.95 4.21
CA GLY A 115 9.61 1.68 4.44
C GLY A 115 9.23 0.97 3.14
N THR A 116 8.67 1.71 2.16
CA THR A 116 8.40 1.20 0.81
C THR A 116 9.67 0.68 0.13
N PHE A 117 10.76 1.42 0.22
CA PHE A 117 12.08 0.97 -0.29
C PHE A 117 12.56 -0.30 0.42
N ASN A 118 12.52 -0.34 1.76
CA ASN A 118 13.00 -1.49 2.54
C ASN A 118 12.26 -2.78 2.16
N CYS A 119 10.92 -2.73 2.14
CA CYS A 119 10.09 -3.89 1.80
C CYS A 119 10.27 -4.32 0.34
N THR A 120 10.34 -3.37 -0.59
CA THR A 120 10.61 -3.67 -2.00
C THR A 120 11.97 -4.33 -2.18
N LYS A 121 13.02 -3.79 -1.55
CA LYS A 121 14.36 -4.37 -1.57
C LYS A 121 14.38 -5.78 -0.98
N ALA A 122 13.64 -6.03 0.10
CA ALA A 122 13.59 -7.32 0.76
C ALA A 122 13.03 -8.44 -0.14
N VAL A 123 12.01 -8.16 -0.97
CA VAL A 123 11.45 -9.14 -1.91
C VAL A 123 12.25 -9.28 -3.21
N THR A 124 13.07 -8.29 -3.55
CA THR A 124 13.72 -8.21 -4.88
C THR A 124 14.47 -9.49 -5.24
N ARG A 125 15.33 -10.00 -4.33
CA ARG A 125 16.13 -11.22 -4.61
C ARG A 125 15.23 -12.43 -4.90
N THR A 126 14.16 -12.60 -4.14
CA THR A 126 13.21 -13.70 -4.29
C THR A 126 12.47 -13.60 -5.62
N MET A 127 11.87 -12.45 -5.92
CA MET A 127 11.13 -12.23 -7.17
C MET A 127 12.04 -12.30 -8.42
N MET A 128 13.27 -11.78 -8.34
CA MET A 128 14.25 -11.90 -9.44
C MET A 128 14.64 -13.35 -9.73
N LYS A 129 14.77 -14.19 -8.69
CA LYS A 129 15.03 -15.62 -8.84
C LYS A 129 13.81 -16.35 -9.43
N GLN A 130 12.61 -15.99 -9.00
CA GLN A 130 11.35 -16.50 -9.53
C GLN A 130 11.13 -16.07 -11.00
N ARG A 131 11.70 -14.94 -11.44
CA ARG A 131 11.41 -14.24 -12.70
C ARG A 131 9.92 -13.92 -12.85
N SER A 132 9.29 -13.58 -11.75
CA SER A 132 7.86 -13.24 -11.65
C SER A 132 7.61 -12.48 -10.36
N GLY A 133 6.71 -11.51 -10.39
CA GLY A 133 6.26 -10.77 -9.23
C GLY A 133 5.44 -9.53 -9.60
N ALA A 134 4.59 -9.10 -8.68
CA ALA A 134 3.85 -7.84 -8.78
C ALA A 134 4.00 -7.04 -7.49
N ILE A 135 4.45 -5.80 -7.61
CA ILE A 135 4.57 -4.87 -6.49
C ILE A 135 3.59 -3.72 -6.72
N VAL A 136 2.74 -3.45 -5.73
CA VAL A 136 1.80 -2.33 -5.77
C VAL A 136 2.06 -1.41 -4.58
N ASN A 137 2.39 -0.16 -4.85
CA ASN A 137 2.68 0.84 -3.85
C ASN A 137 1.47 1.74 -3.62
N ILE A 138 1.10 1.99 -2.36
CA ILE A 138 0.02 2.91 -2.02
C ILE A 138 0.60 4.32 -1.91
N ALA A 139 0.44 5.09 -2.98
CA ALA A 139 0.75 6.52 -3.04
C ALA A 139 -0.42 7.35 -2.44
N SER A 140 -0.71 8.50 -3.02
CA SER A 140 -1.86 9.37 -2.72
C SER A 140 -1.99 10.44 -3.79
N ILE A 141 -3.19 10.98 -3.98
CA ILE A 141 -3.37 12.19 -4.79
C ILE A 141 -2.56 13.36 -4.24
N ILE A 142 -2.28 13.40 -2.93
CA ILE A 142 -1.46 14.44 -2.31
C ILE A 142 -0.02 14.41 -2.84
N GLY A 143 0.48 13.24 -3.23
CA GLY A 143 1.76 13.11 -3.94
C GLY A 143 1.74 13.63 -5.38
N LEU A 144 0.54 13.82 -5.98
CA LEU A 144 0.37 14.37 -7.32
C LEU A 144 0.15 15.88 -7.30
N MET A 145 -0.70 16.37 -6.38
CA MET A 145 -1.15 17.77 -6.39
C MET A 145 -0.66 18.62 -5.21
N GLY A 146 -0.12 17.98 -4.16
CA GLY A 146 0.18 18.66 -2.89
C GLY A 146 -1.07 18.97 -2.06
N ASN A 147 -0.87 19.38 -0.81
CA ASN A 147 -1.91 19.93 0.06
C ASN A 147 -1.27 20.78 1.16
N ALA A 148 -1.89 21.89 1.50
CA ALA A 148 -1.44 22.75 2.61
C ALA A 148 -1.45 21.95 3.93
N GLY A 149 -0.38 22.05 4.72
CA GLY A 149 -0.21 21.32 5.96
C GLY A 149 0.26 19.86 5.80
N GLN A 150 0.55 19.40 4.59
CA GLN A 150 0.99 18.03 4.32
C GLN A 150 2.30 17.99 3.49
N ALA A 151 3.23 18.90 3.74
CA ALA A 151 4.48 18.98 2.98
C ALA A 151 5.30 17.68 3.08
N ASN A 152 5.44 17.10 4.29
CA ASN A 152 6.12 15.83 4.53
C ASN A 152 5.38 14.65 3.85
N TYR A 153 4.06 14.56 4.02
CA TYR A 153 3.25 13.50 3.43
C TYR A 153 3.27 13.57 1.90
N GLY A 154 3.05 14.77 1.33
CA GLY A 154 3.11 15.00 -0.12
C GLY A 154 4.47 14.62 -0.70
N ALA A 155 5.56 15.06 -0.08
CA ALA A 155 6.92 14.70 -0.48
C ALA A 155 7.15 13.18 -0.43
N SER A 156 6.71 12.51 0.67
CA SER A 156 6.85 11.07 0.79
C SER A 156 6.10 10.30 -0.30
N LYS A 157 4.85 10.70 -0.60
CA LYS A 157 4.00 10.03 -1.60
C LYS A 157 4.43 10.34 -3.03
N ALA A 158 4.93 11.55 -3.32
CA ALA A 158 5.60 11.87 -4.58
C ALA A 158 6.89 11.04 -4.76
N GLY A 159 7.66 10.86 -3.68
CA GLY A 159 8.82 9.97 -3.67
C GLY A 159 8.46 8.51 -3.98
N VAL A 160 7.37 7.99 -3.43
CA VAL A 160 6.84 6.64 -3.76
C VAL A 160 6.48 6.53 -5.24
N ILE A 161 5.88 7.57 -5.83
CA ILE A 161 5.55 7.61 -7.27
C ILE A 161 6.83 7.52 -8.11
N ALA A 162 7.84 8.34 -7.82
CA ALA A 162 9.11 8.32 -8.54
C ALA A 162 9.86 6.99 -8.35
N PHE A 163 9.90 6.46 -7.12
CA PHE A 163 10.47 5.16 -6.79
C PHE A 163 9.80 4.03 -7.59
N THR A 164 8.46 4.03 -7.69
CA THR A 164 7.70 3.05 -8.48
C THR A 164 8.18 3.00 -9.92
N LYS A 165 8.32 4.16 -10.56
CA LYS A 165 8.77 4.25 -11.96
C LYS A 165 10.20 3.76 -12.16
N SER A 166 11.09 4.07 -11.23
CA SER A 166 12.49 3.62 -11.27
C SER A 166 12.59 2.11 -11.08
N ALA A 167 11.92 1.55 -10.05
CA ALA A 167 11.89 0.12 -9.78
C ALA A 167 11.25 -0.67 -10.93
N ALA A 168 10.20 -0.14 -11.56
CA ALA A 168 9.56 -0.76 -12.72
C ALA A 168 10.54 -0.95 -13.87
N LYS A 169 11.34 0.08 -14.18
CA LYS A 169 12.36 0.01 -15.24
C LYS A 169 13.47 -0.99 -14.92
N GLU A 170 13.92 -1.03 -13.67
CA GLU A 170 14.98 -1.92 -13.22
C GLU A 170 14.56 -3.39 -13.24
N PHE A 171 13.30 -3.67 -12.85
CA PHE A 171 12.83 -5.04 -12.65
C PHE A 171 12.15 -5.67 -13.88
N ALA A 172 11.84 -4.88 -14.91
CA ALA A 172 11.13 -5.32 -16.11
C ALA A 172 11.79 -6.51 -16.79
N SER A 173 13.13 -6.54 -16.90
CA SER A 173 13.89 -7.64 -17.51
C SER A 173 13.75 -8.97 -16.75
N ARG A 174 13.20 -8.93 -15.54
CA ARG A 174 12.93 -10.09 -14.69
C ARG A 174 11.44 -10.43 -14.61
N ASN A 175 10.62 -9.82 -15.46
CA ASN A 175 9.17 -10.01 -15.47
C ASN A 175 8.51 -9.68 -14.11
N ILE A 176 9.03 -8.64 -13.43
CA ILE A 176 8.47 -8.12 -12.19
C ILE A 176 7.85 -6.77 -12.52
N ARG A 177 6.56 -6.62 -12.25
CA ARG A 177 5.83 -5.38 -12.47
C ARG A 177 5.77 -4.56 -11.19
N VAL A 178 5.95 -3.25 -11.29
CA VAL A 178 5.86 -2.33 -10.16
C VAL A 178 4.95 -1.18 -10.55
N ASN A 179 3.82 -1.05 -9.87
CA ASN A 179 2.85 0.01 -10.10
C ASN A 179 2.48 0.70 -8.79
N ALA A 180 1.80 1.83 -8.88
CA ALA A 180 1.24 2.52 -7.73
C ALA A 180 -0.25 2.80 -7.92
N VAL A 181 -0.95 2.96 -6.82
CA VAL A 181 -2.27 3.58 -6.79
C VAL A 181 -2.20 4.88 -6.01
N ALA A 182 -2.96 5.88 -6.44
CA ALA A 182 -3.07 7.18 -5.77
C ALA A 182 -4.51 7.40 -5.28
N PRO A 183 -4.84 6.91 -4.07
CA PRO A 183 -6.16 7.13 -3.49
C PRO A 183 -6.42 8.61 -3.21
N GLY A 184 -7.67 9.04 -3.43
CA GLY A 184 -8.20 10.31 -2.95
C GLY A 184 -8.76 10.19 -1.55
N PHE A 185 -9.88 10.84 -1.27
CA PHE A 185 -10.58 10.72 0.00
C PHE A 185 -11.31 9.38 0.10
N ILE A 186 -10.81 8.51 0.97
CA ILE A 186 -11.35 7.18 1.25
C ILE A 186 -11.97 7.17 2.66
N THR A 187 -13.16 6.59 2.79
CA THR A 187 -13.85 6.46 4.08
C THR A 187 -12.98 5.75 5.11
N SER A 188 -12.96 6.28 6.31
CA SER A 188 -12.22 5.74 7.46
C SER A 188 -12.84 6.28 8.75
N LYS A 189 -12.48 5.73 9.90
CA LYS A 189 -12.90 6.29 11.21
C LYS A 189 -12.58 7.79 11.33
N MET A 190 -11.56 8.27 10.65
CA MET A 190 -11.17 9.69 10.64
C MET A 190 -12.14 10.52 9.80
N THR A 191 -12.59 10.05 8.64
CA THR A 191 -13.57 10.77 7.82
C THR A 191 -14.98 10.77 8.45
N ASP A 192 -15.30 9.76 9.26
CA ASP A 192 -16.57 9.68 9.96
C ASP A 192 -16.67 10.66 11.12
N ALA A 193 -15.54 11.13 11.64
CA ALA A 193 -15.45 12.13 12.72
C ALA A 193 -15.44 13.59 12.20
N LEU A 194 -15.51 13.82 10.88
CA LEU A 194 -15.55 15.17 10.30
C LEU A 194 -16.89 15.83 10.53
N THR A 195 -16.87 17.16 10.76
CA THR A 195 -18.09 17.99 10.77
C THR A 195 -18.70 18.03 9.36
N GLU A 196 -20.04 18.23 9.30
CA GLU A 196 -20.77 18.31 8.02
C GLU A 196 -20.16 19.36 7.07
N ASP A 197 -19.84 20.55 7.56
CA ASP A 197 -19.23 21.62 6.75
C ASP A 197 -17.89 21.23 6.13
N VAL A 198 -17.07 20.47 6.85
CA VAL A 198 -15.78 19.99 6.34
C VAL A 198 -16.01 18.88 5.31
N ARG A 199 -16.93 17.99 5.62
CA ARG A 199 -17.31 16.90 4.73
C ARG A 199 -17.86 17.41 3.41
N ASP A 200 -18.76 18.38 3.43
CA ASP A 200 -19.38 18.97 2.23
C ASP A 200 -18.33 19.66 1.34
N ARG A 201 -17.43 20.43 1.94
CA ARG A 201 -16.31 21.04 1.19
C ARG A 201 -15.42 20.01 0.53
N MET A 202 -15.15 18.89 1.21
CA MET A 202 -14.37 17.79 0.61
C MET A 202 -15.13 17.13 -0.53
N LEU A 203 -16.44 16.91 -0.37
CA LEU A 203 -17.32 16.33 -1.39
C LEU A 203 -17.43 17.24 -2.61
N ASP A 204 -17.41 18.57 -2.42
CA ASP A 204 -17.46 19.52 -3.52
C ASP A 204 -16.25 19.44 -4.44
N ALA A 205 -15.08 19.09 -3.89
CA ALA A 205 -13.86 18.87 -4.67
C ALA A 205 -13.86 17.54 -5.46
N ILE A 206 -14.82 16.62 -5.18
CA ILE A 206 -14.89 15.31 -5.83
C ILE A 206 -16.00 15.31 -6.89
N PRO A 207 -15.69 15.17 -8.21
CA PRO A 207 -16.71 15.10 -9.26
C PRO A 207 -17.78 14.02 -9.03
N LEU A 208 -17.42 12.84 -8.51
CA LEU A 208 -18.39 11.78 -8.19
C LEU A 208 -19.21 12.06 -6.91
N LYS A 209 -19.00 13.21 -6.22
CA LYS A 209 -19.76 13.68 -5.05
C LYS A 209 -19.92 12.65 -3.92
N ARG A 210 -18.98 11.75 -3.78
CA ARG A 210 -18.91 10.78 -2.69
C ARG A 210 -17.45 10.41 -2.39
N PHE A 211 -17.18 10.04 -1.14
CA PHE A 211 -15.91 9.42 -0.78
C PHE A 211 -15.78 8.03 -1.41
N GLY A 212 -14.55 7.65 -1.73
CA GLY A 212 -14.23 6.27 -2.06
C GLY A 212 -14.32 5.38 -0.82
N LYS A 213 -14.44 4.08 -1.04
CA LYS A 213 -14.35 3.07 0.02
C LYS A 213 -13.01 2.33 -0.09
N PRO A 214 -12.50 1.73 1.01
CA PRO A 214 -11.30 0.89 0.95
C PRO A 214 -11.36 -0.19 -0.15
N GLU A 215 -12.54 -0.76 -0.40
CA GLU A 215 -12.77 -1.76 -1.44
C GLU A 215 -12.54 -1.20 -2.86
N ASN A 216 -12.78 0.10 -3.08
CA ASN A 216 -12.48 0.73 -4.38
C ASN A 216 -10.97 0.75 -4.65
N VAL A 217 -10.16 0.88 -3.60
CA VAL A 217 -8.69 0.79 -3.72
C VAL A 217 -8.28 -0.66 -3.88
N ALA A 218 -8.82 -1.57 -3.06
CA ALA A 218 -8.50 -2.99 -3.08
C ALA A 218 -8.73 -3.63 -4.46
N SER A 219 -9.83 -3.31 -5.12
CA SER A 219 -10.15 -3.84 -6.46
C SER A 219 -9.12 -3.44 -7.52
N VAL A 220 -8.62 -2.19 -7.49
CA VAL A 220 -7.58 -1.73 -8.41
C VAL A 220 -6.23 -2.35 -8.08
N VAL A 221 -5.88 -2.49 -6.79
CA VAL A 221 -4.67 -3.18 -6.35
C VAL A 221 -4.66 -4.63 -6.84
N SER A 222 -5.77 -5.36 -6.67
CA SER A 222 -5.90 -6.72 -7.17
C SER A 222 -5.78 -6.81 -8.70
N PHE A 223 -6.39 -5.87 -9.44
CA PHE A 223 -6.22 -5.81 -10.90
C PHE A 223 -4.73 -5.63 -11.26
N LEU A 224 -4.05 -4.64 -10.66
CA LEU A 224 -2.64 -4.39 -10.94
C LEU A 224 -1.72 -5.55 -10.51
N ALA A 225 -2.10 -6.32 -9.50
CA ALA A 225 -1.36 -7.50 -9.05
C ALA A 225 -1.57 -8.72 -9.96
N SER A 226 -2.65 -8.76 -10.74
CA SER A 226 -3.05 -9.92 -11.56
C SER A 226 -2.41 -9.94 -12.95
N ASP A 227 -2.53 -11.09 -13.63
CA ASP A 227 -2.10 -11.27 -15.02
C ASP A 227 -2.91 -10.42 -16.01
N GLN A 228 -4.10 -9.92 -15.61
CA GLN A 228 -4.86 -8.96 -16.44
C GLN A 228 -4.11 -7.63 -16.65
N ALA A 229 -3.15 -7.32 -15.80
CA ALA A 229 -2.29 -6.15 -15.89
C ALA A 229 -0.86 -6.51 -16.37
N GLU A 230 -0.68 -7.60 -17.11
CA GLU A 230 0.64 -8.12 -17.52
C GLU A 230 1.48 -7.12 -18.32
N TYR A 231 0.84 -6.20 -19.03
CA TYR A 231 1.51 -5.17 -19.83
C TYR A 231 1.49 -3.78 -19.16
N ILE A 232 1.22 -3.72 -17.84
CA ILE A 232 1.18 -2.47 -17.05
C ILE A 232 2.31 -2.50 -16.02
N THR A 233 3.30 -1.61 -16.17
CA THR A 233 4.36 -1.41 -15.20
C THR A 233 4.84 0.05 -15.20
N GLY A 234 5.17 0.59 -14.03
CA GLY A 234 5.56 1.98 -13.85
C GLY A 234 4.38 2.95 -13.80
N GLU A 235 3.14 2.46 -13.81
CA GLU A 235 1.93 3.29 -13.86
C GLU A 235 1.46 3.71 -12.46
N VAL A 236 0.79 4.85 -12.41
CA VAL A 236 0.16 5.40 -11.20
C VAL A 236 -1.33 5.58 -11.45
N VAL A 237 -2.13 4.63 -10.94
CA VAL A 237 -3.58 4.68 -11.14
C VAL A 237 -4.23 5.57 -10.09
N ASN A 238 -4.88 6.62 -10.56
CA ASN A 238 -5.60 7.57 -9.71
C ASN A 238 -6.99 7.01 -9.31
N ILE A 239 -7.28 6.97 -8.01
CA ILE A 239 -8.55 6.46 -7.45
C ILE A 239 -9.16 7.57 -6.59
N SER A 240 -9.60 8.65 -7.22
CA SER A 240 -9.98 9.89 -6.54
C SER A 240 -11.41 10.36 -6.81
N GLY A 241 -12.20 9.59 -7.57
CA GLY A 241 -13.53 10.03 -7.98
C GLY A 241 -13.51 11.24 -8.92
N GLY A 242 -12.39 11.43 -9.65
CA GLY A 242 -12.19 12.55 -10.59
C GLY A 242 -11.57 13.80 -9.97
N MET A 243 -11.19 13.76 -8.68
CA MET A 243 -10.59 14.91 -7.99
C MET A 243 -9.27 15.36 -8.64
N VAL A 244 -8.53 14.42 -9.19
CA VAL A 244 -7.31 14.65 -9.97
C VAL A 244 -7.47 13.94 -11.31
N MET A 245 -7.36 14.71 -12.40
CA MET A 245 -7.44 14.21 -13.78
C MET A 245 -6.24 14.70 -14.57
#